data_d3eb570e3176a488e037d577dff0b597
#
_entry.id   d3eb570e3176a488e037d577dff0b597
#
_cell.length_a   1.000
_cell.length_b   1.000
_cell.length_c   1.000
_cell.angle_alpha   90.00
_cell.angle_beta   90.00
_cell.angle_gamma   90.00
#
_symmetry.space_group_name_H-M   'P 1'
#
loop_
_entity.id
_entity.type
_entity.pdbx_description
1 polymer ?
#
loop_
_entity_poly.entity_id
_entity_poly.type
_entity_poly.pdbx_seq_one_letter_code
_entity_poly.pdbx_strand_id
1 'polypeptide(L)'
;MYLALVALTLLAACVIVQSAGILLLIHWLPRVREVLESPHVYRRVGLLLRVFVWIVLLHLIQVVLWAFVFFRAGELPNLETAVYFSLVTYTTIGFGDVVLGPGWRVLAGIEGLTGIVLIGWSTAFVFAIVNRMYEHWRQVHDPA
;
A
#
# COMPACT_ATOMS: atom_id res chain seq x y z
N MET A 1 0.71 -15.15 -23.46
CA MET A 1 -0.72 -14.73 -23.30
C MET A 1 -1.22 -14.98 -21.87
N TYR A 2 -1.09 -16.20 -21.33
CA TYR A 2 -1.53 -16.53 -19.95
C TYR A 2 -0.92 -15.62 -18.88
N LEU A 3 0.41 -15.45 -18.83
CA LEU A 3 1.09 -14.60 -17.83
C LEU A 3 0.69 -13.11 -17.92
N ALA A 4 0.41 -12.61 -19.13
CA ALA A 4 -0.09 -11.25 -19.28
C ALA A 4 -1.49 -11.07 -18.67
N LEU A 5 -2.37 -12.06 -18.81
CA LEU A 5 -3.68 -12.06 -18.15
C LEU A 5 -3.55 -12.14 -16.63
N VAL A 6 -2.64 -12.98 -16.11
CA VAL A 6 -2.36 -13.07 -14.67
C VAL A 6 -1.85 -11.72 -14.15
N ALA A 7 -0.90 -11.09 -14.87
CA ALA A 7 -0.37 -9.78 -14.50
C ALA A 7 -1.48 -8.71 -14.44
N LEU A 8 -2.31 -8.61 -15.48
CA LEU A 8 -3.41 -7.64 -15.52
C LEU A 8 -4.44 -7.87 -14.43
N THR A 9 -4.76 -9.13 -14.14
CA THR A 9 -5.73 -9.49 -13.09
C THR A 9 -5.20 -9.12 -11.71
N LEU A 10 -3.92 -9.42 -11.43
CA LEU A 10 -3.29 -9.05 -10.15
C LEU A 10 -3.16 -7.54 -9.99
N LEU A 11 -2.75 -6.84 -11.04
CA LEU A 11 -2.68 -5.38 -11.03
C LEU A 11 -4.06 -4.77 -10.75
N ALA A 12 -5.10 -5.23 -11.46
CA ALA A 12 -6.47 -4.78 -11.23
C ALA A 12 -6.94 -5.08 -9.80
N ALA A 13 -6.67 -6.30 -9.28
CA ALA A 13 -6.99 -6.68 -7.91
C ALA A 13 -6.29 -5.76 -6.90
N CYS A 14 -5.00 -5.47 -7.07
CA CYS A 14 -4.26 -4.57 -6.21
C CYS A 14 -4.82 -3.14 -6.23
N VAL A 15 -5.17 -2.62 -7.41
CA VAL A 15 -5.81 -1.29 -7.55
C VAL A 15 -7.19 -1.26 -6.88
N ILE A 16 -7.98 -2.33 -7.01
CA ILE A 16 -9.28 -2.44 -6.34
C ILE A 16 -9.10 -2.47 -4.82
N VAL A 17 -8.17 -3.29 -4.30
CA VAL A 17 -7.86 -3.36 -2.86
C VAL A 17 -7.42 -1.99 -2.34
N GLN A 18 -6.54 -1.30 -3.06
CA GLN A 18 -6.05 0.02 -2.69
C GLN A 18 -7.18 1.05 -2.67
N SER A 19 -7.97 1.12 -3.74
CA SER A 19 -9.08 2.07 -3.87
C SER A 19 -10.16 1.83 -2.82
N ALA A 20 -10.59 0.57 -2.65
CA ALA A 20 -11.58 0.18 -1.65
C ALA A 20 -11.08 0.48 -0.23
N GLY A 21 -9.81 0.17 0.05
CA GLY A 21 -9.19 0.43 1.35
C GLY A 21 -9.10 1.93 1.67
N ILE A 22 -8.76 2.77 0.70
CA ILE A 22 -8.74 4.23 0.87
C ILE A 22 -10.17 4.76 1.07
N LEU A 23 -11.14 4.31 0.27
CA LEU A 23 -12.55 4.72 0.44
C LEU A 23 -13.11 4.30 1.79
N LEU A 24 -12.80 3.08 2.24
CA LEU A 24 -13.17 2.60 3.56
C LEU A 24 -12.55 3.47 4.66
N LEU A 25 -11.26 3.78 4.54
CA LEU A 25 -10.57 4.67 5.47
C LEU A 25 -11.25 6.04 5.53
N ILE A 26 -11.56 6.65 4.38
CA ILE A 26 -12.28 7.94 4.30
C ILE A 26 -13.65 7.84 4.96
N HIS A 27 -14.37 6.75 4.75
CA HIS A 27 -15.69 6.54 5.37
C HIS A 27 -15.60 6.37 6.89
N TRP A 28 -14.57 5.69 7.39
CA TRP A 28 -14.32 5.50 8.82
C TRP A 28 -13.64 6.70 9.50
N LEU A 29 -13.20 7.70 8.72
CA LEU A 29 -12.61 8.95 9.19
C LEU A 29 -13.61 10.16 9.19
N PRO A 30 -14.88 10.04 9.57
CA PRO A 30 -15.85 11.16 9.51
C PRO A 30 -15.48 12.32 10.42
N ARG A 31 -14.48 12.14 11.28
CA ARG A 31 -14.10 13.08 12.35
C ARG A 31 -12.71 13.69 12.19
N VAL A 32 -12.14 13.65 10.98
CA VAL A 32 -10.87 14.36 10.73
C VAL A 32 -10.99 15.81 11.15
N ARG A 33 -12.11 16.46 10.84
CA ARG A 33 -12.38 17.84 11.23
C ARG A 33 -12.38 18.02 12.75
N GLU A 34 -13.08 17.16 13.50
CA GLU A 34 -13.11 17.20 14.97
C GLU A 34 -11.72 16.97 15.58
N VAL A 35 -10.89 16.13 14.96
CA VAL A 35 -9.52 15.89 15.39
C VAL A 35 -8.62 17.08 15.07
N LEU A 36 -8.83 17.75 13.94
CA LEU A 36 -8.10 18.95 13.54
C LEU A 36 -8.43 20.14 14.46
N GLU A 37 -9.70 20.30 14.83
CA GLU A 37 -10.18 21.34 15.74
C GLU A 37 -9.81 21.05 17.20
N SER A 38 -9.36 19.83 17.52
CA SER A 38 -8.93 19.46 18.87
C SER A 38 -7.62 20.16 19.26
N PRO A 39 -7.54 20.79 20.45
CA PRO A 39 -6.31 21.39 20.95
C PRO A 39 -5.23 20.35 21.30
N HIS A 40 -5.59 19.06 21.32
CA HIS A 40 -4.72 18.00 21.81
C HIS A 40 -3.88 17.36 20.71
N VAL A 41 -2.56 17.55 20.74
CA VAL A 41 -1.58 17.00 19.78
C VAL A 41 -1.66 15.47 19.69
N TYR A 42 -1.91 14.77 20.81
CA TYR A 42 -1.99 13.30 20.81
C TYR A 42 -3.11 12.75 19.92
N ARG A 43 -4.21 13.47 19.72
CA ARG A 43 -5.29 13.06 18.81
C ARG A 43 -4.86 13.11 17.35
N ARG A 44 -4.06 14.11 16.96
CA ARG A 44 -3.51 14.25 15.62
C ARG A 44 -2.49 13.17 15.34
N VAL A 45 -1.60 12.89 16.30
CA VAL A 45 -0.63 11.80 16.21
C VAL A 45 -1.34 10.44 16.11
N GLY A 46 -2.36 10.21 16.94
CA GLY A 46 -3.17 8.98 16.89
C GLY A 46 -3.90 8.78 15.55
N LEU A 47 -4.36 9.86 14.91
CA LEU A 47 -4.94 9.80 13.57
C LEU A 47 -3.92 9.35 12.53
N LEU A 48 -2.74 10.00 12.50
CA LEU A 48 -1.69 9.67 11.55
C LEU A 48 -1.20 8.23 11.73
N LEU A 49 -1.05 7.79 12.98
CA LEU A 49 -0.65 6.41 13.28
C LEU A 49 -1.68 5.39 12.73
N ARG A 50 -2.98 5.64 12.92
CA ARG A 50 -4.04 4.78 12.38
C ARG A 50 -4.03 4.73 10.85
N VAL A 51 -3.87 5.89 10.20
CA VAL A 51 -3.76 5.98 8.74
C VAL A 51 -2.55 5.18 8.25
N PHE A 52 -1.39 5.35 8.91
CA PHE A 52 -0.16 4.65 8.55
C PHE A 52 -0.30 3.13 8.69
N VAL A 53 -0.81 2.66 9.83
CA VAL A 53 -1.04 1.22 10.06
C VAL A 53 -2.02 0.65 9.04
N TRP A 54 -3.10 1.37 8.73
CA TRP A 54 -4.06 0.95 7.71
C TRP A 54 -3.43 0.79 6.33
N ILE A 55 -2.62 1.77 5.90
CA ILE A 55 -1.90 1.73 4.62
C ILE A 55 -0.94 0.54 4.57
N VAL A 56 -0.17 0.30 5.63
CA VAL A 56 0.74 -0.85 5.70
C VAL A 56 -0.05 -2.17 5.57
N LEU A 57 -1.19 -2.29 6.23
CA LEU A 57 -2.06 -3.48 6.11
C LEU A 57 -2.56 -3.68 4.67
N LEU A 58 -2.93 -2.62 3.96
CA LEU A 58 -3.33 -2.72 2.55
C LEU A 58 -2.18 -3.25 1.68
N HIS A 59 -0.96 -2.75 1.86
CA HIS A 59 0.20 -3.25 1.12
C HIS A 59 0.54 -4.70 1.47
N LEU A 60 0.43 -5.10 2.74
CA LEU A 60 0.62 -6.50 3.13
C LEU A 60 -0.41 -7.44 2.48
N ILE A 61 -1.67 -7.03 2.36
CA ILE A 61 -2.69 -7.79 1.62
C ILE A 61 -2.27 -7.97 0.15
N GLN A 62 -1.76 -6.92 -0.49
CA GLN A 62 -1.31 -6.98 -1.88
C GLN A 62 -0.08 -7.88 -2.05
N VAL A 63 0.88 -7.82 -1.13
CA VAL A 63 2.03 -8.75 -1.10
C VAL A 63 1.55 -10.20 -0.98
N VAL A 64 0.58 -10.49 -0.12
CA VAL A 64 0.03 -11.84 0.05
C VAL A 64 -0.71 -12.31 -1.22
N LEU A 65 -1.40 -11.42 -1.94
CA LEU A 65 -2.04 -11.75 -3.22
C LEU A 65 -1.01 -12.20 -4.26
N TRP A 66 0.10 -11.48 -4.41
CA TRP A 66 1.20 -11.86 -5.32
C TRP A 66 1.86 -13.17 -4.87
N ALA A 67 2.22 -13.28 -3.59
CA ALA A 67 2.82 -14.46 -3.00
C ALA A 67 1.98 -15.73 -3.24
N PHE A 68 0.67 -15.62 -3.07
CA PHE A 68 -0.25 -16.73 -3.27
C PHE A 68 -0.22 -17.23 -4.72
N VAL A 69 -0.14 -16.34 -5.70
CA VAL A 69 -0.06 -16.72 -7.12
C VAL A 69 1.25 -17.46 -7.42
N PHE A 70 2.39 -16.98 -6.94
CA PHE A 70 3.68 -17.65 -7.15
C PHE A 70 3.76 -19.01 -6.45
N PHE A 71 3.21 -19.11 -5.24
CA PHE A 71 3.11 -20.36 -4.52
C PHE A 71 2.20 -21.36 -5.24
N ARG A 72 1.03 -20.95 -5.70
CA ARG A 72 0.09 -21.79 -6.44
C ARG A 72 0.60 -22.24 -7.79
N ALA A 73 1.46 -21.45 -8.42
CA ALA A 73 2.14 -21.78 -9.66
C ALA A 73 3.28 -22.80 -9.49
N GLY A 74 3.66 -23.09 -8.23
CA GLY A 74 4.78 -24.01 -7.94
C GLY A 74 6.16 -23.39 -8.16
N GLU A 75 6.26 -22.08 -8.35
CA GLU A 75 7.52 -21.37 -8.55
C GLU A 75 8.36 -21.25 -7.26
N LEU A 76 7.69 -21.32 -6.11
CA LEU A 76 8.31 -21.19 -4.79
C LEU A 76 7.88 -22.38 -3.90
N PRO A 77 8.80 -22.90 -3.05
CA PRO A 77 8.64 -24.19 -2.38
C PRO A 77 7.58 -24.18 -1.27
N ASN A 78 7.34 -23.03 -0.65
CA ASN A 78 6.38 -22.88 0.44
C ASN A 78 5.87 -21.45 0.50
N LEU A 79 4.79 -21.24 1.26
CA LEU A 79 4.14 -19.92 1.40
C LEU A 79 5.04 -18.88 2.09
N GLU A 80 5.86 -19.29 3.05
CA GLU A 80 6.79 -18.38 3.75
C GLU A 80 7.78 -17.77 2.75
N THR A 81 8.44 -18.62 1.92
CA THR A 81 9.35 -18.16 0.89
C THR A 81 8.64 -17.28 -0.14
N ALA A 82 7.39 -17.61 -0.48
CA ALA A 82 6.60 -16.83 -1.41
C ALA A 82 6.26 -15.42 -0.85
N VAL A 83 5.86 -15.33 0.42
CA VAL A 83 5.59 -14.05 1.08
C VAL A 83 6.87 -13.23 1.21
N TYR A 84 7.98 -13.85 1.59
CA TYR A 84 9.29 -13.21 1.65
C TYR A 84 9.68 -12.64 0.27
N PHE A 85 9.61 -13.46 -0.77
CA PHE A 85 9.94 -13.06 -2.14
C PHE A 85 9.07 -11.88 -2.59
N SER A 86 7.76 -11.98 -2.42
CA SER A 86 6.83 -10.92 -2.81
C SER A 86 7.06 -9.65 -1.99
N LEU A 87 7.34 -9.74 -0.69
CA LEU A 87 7.64 -8.58 0.14
C LEU A 87 8.88 -7.84 -0.37
N VAL A 88 9.95 -8.56 -0.67
CA VAL A 88 11.22 -8.02 -1.17
C VAL A 88 11.08 -7.46 -2.59
N THR A 89 10.29 -8.12 -3.43
CA THR A 89 10.02 -7.69 -4.81
C THR A 89 9.10 -6.49 -4.87
N TYR A 90 7.98 -6.54 -4.16
CA TYR A 90 6.98 -5.46 -4.10
C TYR A 90 7.56 -4.16 -3.55
N THR A 91 8.44 -4.25 -2.55
CA THR A 91 9.16 -3.08 -1.98
C THR A 91 10.39 -2.68 -2.79
N THR A 92 10.69 -3.39 -3.88
CA THR A 92 11.85 -3.15 -4.78
C THR A 92 13.23 -3.33 -4.13
N ILE A 93 13.31 -4.00 -2.98
CA ILE A 93 14.59 -4.30 -2.33
C ILE A 93 15.41 -5.29 -3.16
N GLY A 94 14.80 -6.39 -3.62
CA GLY A 94 15.38 -7.33 -4.58
C GLY A 94 16.74 -7.89 -4.17
N PHE A 95 16.86 -8.55 -3.02
CA PHE A 95 18.15 -9.12 -2.57
C PHE A 95 18.73 -10.13 -3.55
N GLY A 96 17.91 -10.80 -4.37
CA GLY A 96 18.36 -11.76 -5.36
C GLY A 96 18.73 -13.15 -4.81
N ASP A 97 18.47 -13.40 -3.56
CA ASP A 97 18.65 -14.68 -2.87
C ASP A 97 17.57 -15.71 -3.23
N VAL A 98 16.37 -15.22 -3.55
CA VAL A 98 15.25 -15.99 -4.11
C VAL A 98 14.85 -15.38 -5.44
N VAL A 99 14.79 -16.20 -6.50
CA VAL A 99 14.43 -15.77 -7.85
C VAL A 99 13.47 -16.76 -8.48
N LEU A 100 12.52 -16.26 -9.27
CA LEU A 100 11.58 -17.10 -10.02
C LEU A 100 12.23 -17.73 -11.25
N GLY A 101 11.61 -18.79 -11.74
CA GLY A 101 11.99 -19.42 -13.01
C GLY A 101 11.93 -18.43 -14.18
N PRO A 102 12.68 -18.71 -15.29
CA PRO A 102 12.84 -17.78 -16.41
C PRO A 102 11.52 -17.26 -17.00
N GLY A 103 10.47 -18.08 -17.00
CA GLY A 103 9.15 -17.71 -17.50
C GLY A 103 8.39 -16.70 -16.61
N TRP A 104 8.72 -16.61 -15.33
CA TRP A 104 7.99 -15.82 -14.33
C TRP A 104 8.70 -14.53 -13.91
N ARG A 105 9.95 -14.33 -14.33
CA ARG A 105 10.75 -13.14 -13.94
C ARG A 105 10.13 -11.82 -14.36
N VAL A 106 9.48 -11.79 -15.53
CA VAL A 106 8.80 -10.59 -16.01
C VAL A 106 7.62 -10.25 -15.09
N LEU A 107 6.90 -11.27 -14.60
CA LEU A 107 5.78 -11.06 -13.67
C LEU A 107 6.27 -10.50 -12.34
N ALA A 108 7.42 -10.95 -11.84
CA ALA A 108 8.05 -10.33 -10.66
C ALA A 108 8.40 -8.84 -10.88
N GLY A 109 8.89 -8.50 -12.08
CA GLY A 109 9.14 -7.09 -12.44
C GLY A 109 7.86 -6.24 -12.43
N ILE A 110 6.73 -6.82 -12.90
CA ILE A 110 5.41 -6.17 -12.86
C ILE A 110 4.92 -6.02 -11.40
N GLU A 111 5.18 -6.98 -10.52
CA GLU A 111 4.92 -6.87 -9.10
C GLU A 111 5.65 -5.66 -8.49
N GLY A 112 6.95 -5.54 -8.74
CA GLY A 112 7.76 -4.42 -8.24
C GLY A 112 7.26 -3.07 -8.75
N LEU A 113 6.91 -2.98 -10.06
CA LEU A 113 6.31 -1.78 -10.64
C LEU A 113 4.96 -1.45 -9.98
N THR A 114 4.12 -2.46 -9.73
CA THR A 114 2.84 -2.29 -9.02
C THR A 114 3.07 -1.75 -7.61
N GLY A 115 4.05 -2.29 -6.89
CA GLY A 115 4.45 -1.83 -5.57
C GLY A 115 4.82 -0.35 -5.54
N ILE A 116 5.74 0.08 -6.41
CA ILE A 116 6.16 1.49 -6.49
C ILE A 116 4.97 2.42 -6.72
N VAL A 117 4.11 2.11 -7.69
CA VAL A 117 2.96 2.97 -8.03
C VAL A 117 1.98 3.09 -6.87
N LEU A 118 1.67 1.98 -6.20
CA LEU A 118 0.69 1.97 -5.11
C LEU A 118 1.26 2.55 -3.80
N ILE A 119 2.55 2.37 -3.52
CA ILE A 119 3.25 3.05 -2.42
C ILE A 119 3.27 4.56 -2.67
N GLY A 120 3.58 4.99 -3.90
CA GLY A 120 3.52 6.40 -4.29
C GLY A 120 2.12 7.00 -4.12
N TRP A 121 1.07 6.27 -4.51
CA TRP A 121 -0.32 6.69 -4.29
C TRP A 121 -0.64 6.85 -2.80
N SER A 122 -0.23 5.89 -1.96
CA SER A 122 -0.41 5.97 -0.51
C SER A 122 0.33 7.15 0.11
N THR A 123 1.54 7.44 -0.36
CA THR A 123 2.35 8.59 0.07
C THR A 123 1.63 9.90 -0.26
N ALA A 124 1.09 10.04 -1.48
CA ALA A 124 0.32 11.22 -1.87
C ALA A 124 -0.95 11.39 -1.00
N PHE A 125 -1.62 10.28 -0.65
CA PHE A 125 -2.78 10.32 0.25
C PHE A 125 -2.42 10.79 1.67
N VAL A 126 -1.31 10.27 2.24
CA VAL A 126 -0.81 10.74 3.55
C VAL A 126 -0.44 12.22 3.49
N PHE A 127 0.24 12.64 2.44
CA PHE A 127 0.60 14.05 2.22
C PHE A 127 -0.64 14.95 2.20
N ALA A 128 -1.71 14.54 1.50
CA ALA A 128 -2.95 15.31 1.46
C ALA A 128 -3.58 15.49 2.86
N ILE A 129 -3.54 14.46 3.70
CA ILE A 129 -4.02 14.54 5.09
C ILE A 129 -3.16 15.51 5.90
N VAL A 130 -1.84 15.38 5.84
CA VAL A 130 -0.91 16.25 6.58
C VAL A 130 -1.03 17.69 6.13
N ASN A 131 -1.16 17.94 4.82
CA ASN A 131 -1.33 19.30 4.28
C ASN A 131 -2.63 19.92 4.80
N ARG A 132 -3.73 19.17 4.83
CA ARG A 132 -4.99 19.65 5.39
C ARG A 132 -4.90 20.00 6.89
N MET A 133 -4.10 19.21 7.64
CA MET A 133 -3.80 19.53 9.05
C MET A 133 -3.02 20.84 9.19
N TYR A 134 -2.05 21.05 8.32
CA TYR A 134 -1.22 22.28 8.32
C TYR A 134 -2.02 23.51 7.91
N GLU A 135 -2.84 23.44 6.88
CA GLU A 135 -3.72 24.55 6.45
C GLU A 135 -4.68 24.99 7.57
N HIS A 136 -5.29 24.01 8.25
CA HIS A 136 -6.16 24.33 9.39
C HIS A 136 -5.39 25.00 10.53
N TRP A 137 -4.19 24.52 10.84
CA TRP A 137 -3.32 25.14 11.85
C TRP A 137 -2.97 26.59 11.51
N ARG A 138 -2.65 26.90 10.25
CA ARG A 138 -2.38 28.25 9.77
C ARG A 138 -3.58 29.17 9.95
N GLN A 139 -4.75 28.74 9.55
CA GLN A 139 -5.98 29.54 9.66
C GLN A 139 -6.30 29.95 11.12
N VAL A 140 -5.92 29.13 12.08
CA VAL A 140 -6.16 29.39 13.52
C VAL A 140 -5.11 30.32 14.12
N HIS A 141 -3.85 30.24 13.65
CA HIS A 141 -2.72 30.94 14.29
C HIS A 141 -2.22 32.17 13.52
N ASP A 142 -2.60 32.31 12.26
CA ASP A 142 -2.20 33.44 11.39
C ASP A 142 -3.41 33.89 10.55
N PRO A 143 -4.47 34.42 11.21
CA PRO A 143 -5.60 34.99 10.48
C PRO A 143 -5.13 36.27 9.79
N ALA A 144 -5.15 36.29 8.45
CA ALA A 144 -4.80 37.45 7.62
C ALA A 144 -5.75 38.63 7.92
#